data_d022880acf8c7a57dcf3c5870a739a05
#
_entry.id   d022880acf8c7a57dcf3c5870a739a05
#
_cell.length_a   1.000
_cell.length_b   1.000
_cell.length_c   1.000
_cell.angle_alpha   90.00
_cell.angle_beta   90.00
_cell.angle_gamma   90.00
#
_symmetry.space_group_name_H-M   'P 1'
#
loop_
_entity.id
_entity.type
_entity.pdbx_description
1 polymer ?
#
loop_
_entity_poly.entity_id
_entity_poly.type
_entity_poly.pdbx_seq_one_letter_code
_entity_poly.pdbx_strand_id
1 'polypeptide(L)'
;CTDPLAINYDPQADDDDNSCLYVWGCTDFEADNWNPDAVMEDFNDCEYSCDVVYYLDYSAVQYMLNWGISFYSFYDYNGSNLGYITNDYYWNSPPNCLPQSDGSTLTASLYWSGNYGNNTAIFSWSAYGDDGPIADYDGTFVVYPNECARVELSKKKIQDYKESKKKN
;
A
#
# COMPACT_ATOMS: atom_id res chain seq x y z
N CYS A 1 36.83 -2.75 -22.28
CA CYS A 1 35.68 -1.94 -21.92
C CYS A 1 36.12 -0.53 -21.55
N THR A 2 35.54 0.48 -22.21
CA THR A 2 35.89 1.90 -22.05
C THR A 2 34.89 2.66 -21.17
N ASP A 3 33.82 2.01 -20.67
CA ASP A 3 32.80 2.65 -19.82
C ASP A 3 33.25 2.64 -18.34
N PRO A 4 33.41 3.84 -17.68
CA PRO A 4 33.78 3.93 -16.28
C PRO A 4 32.77 3.33 -15.30
N LEU A 5 31.54 3.08 -15.71
CA LEU A 5 30.49 2.46 -14.88
C LEU A 5 30.56 0.92 -14.90
N ALA A 6 31.35 0.35 -15.80
CA ALA A 6 31.49 -1.10 -15.91
C ALA A 6 32.46 -1.66 -14.86
N ILE A 7 32.17 -2.86 -14.33
CA ILE A 7 33.03 -3.58 -13.36
C ILE A 7 34.42 -3.86 -13.95
N ASN A 8 34.48 -4.12 -15.25
CA ASN A 8 35.71 -4.45 -15.98
C ASN A 8 36.26 -3.25 -16.79
N TYR A 9 36.01 -2.03 -16.32
CA TYR A 9 36.56 -0.80 -16.90
C TYR A 9 38.09 -0.84 -16.95
N ASP A 10 38.67 -0.51 -18.11
CA ASP A 10 40.11 -0.34 -18.29
C ASP A 10 40.40 1.10 -18.79
N PRO A 11 40.97 1.99 -17.94
CA PRO A 11 41.26 3.37 -18.33
C PRO A 11 42.35 3.50 -19.43
N GLN A 12 43.01 2.40 -19.81
CA GLN A 12 44.02 2.35 -20.88
C GLN A 12 43.45 1.80 -22.18
N ALA A 13 42.18 1.36 -22.22
CA ALA A 13 41.54 0.89 -23.42
C ALA A 13 41.17 2.08 -24.32
N ASP A 14 41.62 2.03 -25.57
CA ASP A 14 41.31 3.05 -26.59
C ASP A 14 40.02 2.72 -27.38
N ASP A 15 39.67 1.42 -27.49
CA ASP A 15 38.53 0.94 -28.24
C ASP A 15 37.61 0.08 -27.36
N ASP A 16 36.29 0.25 -27.52
CA ASP A 16 35.31 -0.60 -26.86
C ASP A 16 35.00 -1.84 -27.72
N ASP A 17 35.24 -2.99 -27.14
CA ASP A 17 34.97 -4.30 -27.73
C ASP A 17 33.58 -4.88 -27.36
N ASN A 18 32.70 -4.08 -26.74
CA ASN A 18 31.39 -4.44 -26.20
C ASN A 18 31.46 -5.51 -25.08
N SER A 19 32.59 -5.64 -24.39
CA SER A 19 32.77 -6.60 -23.28
C SER A 19 32.42 -6.00 -21.91
N CYS A 20 31.81 -4.83 -21.85
CA CYS A 20 31.49 -4.15 -20.61
C CYS A 20 30.50 -4.96 -19.74
N LEU A 21 30.86 -5.16 -18.49
CA LEU A 21 30.06 -5.88 -17.50
C LEU A 21 29.51 -4.88 -16.46
N TYR A 22 28.21 -4.96 -16.18
CA TYR A 22 27.55 -4.06 -15.23
C TYR A 22 26.94 -4.81 -14.06
N VAL A 23 26.81 -4.13 -12.91
CA VAL A 23 25.99 -4.60 -11.80
C VAL A 23 24.54 -4.21 -12.09
N TRP A 24 23.70 -5.22 -12.14
CA TRP A 24 22.24 -5.05 -12.32
C TRP A 24 21.53 -5.11 -10.98
N GLY A 25 20.41 -4.39 -10.85
CA GLY A 25 19.58 -4.39 -9.66
C GLY A 25 18.85 -3.06 -9.46
N CYS A 26 18.07 -2.94 -8.41
CA CYS A 26 17.35 -1.72 -8.09
C CYS A 26 18.30 -0.59 -7.73
N THR A 27 18.18 0.54 -8.44
CA THR A 27 18.98 1.75 -8.21
C THR A 27 18.27 2.78 -7.32
N ASP A 28 16.99 2.56 -6.97
CA ASP A 28 16.22 3.45 -6.12
C ASP A 28 16.48 3.19 -4.63
N PHE A 29 17.02 4.19 -3.93
CA PHE A 29 17.35 4.10 -2.50
C PHE A 29 16.11 3.97 -1.59
N GLU A 30 14.91 4.26 -2.09
CA GLU A 30 13.65 4.09 -1.36
C GLU A 30 13.09 2.67 -1.46
N ALA A 31 13.67 1.83 -2.32
CA ALA A 31 13.27 0.44 -2.49
C ALA A 31 13.79 -0.46 -1.37
N ASP A 32 13.01 -1.50 -1.02
CA ASP A 32 13.37 -2.49 -0.01
C ASP A 32 14.59 -3.32 -0.43
N ASN A 33 14.78 -3.51 -1.73
CA ASN A 33 15.88 -4.27 -2.33
C ASN A 33 16.92 -3.38 -3.03
N TRP A 34 17.08 -2.13 -2.59
CA TRP A 34 18.09 -1.22 -3.12
C TRP A 34 19.49 -1.85 -3.12
N ASN A 35 20.17 -1.74 -4.26
CA ASN A 35 21.55 -2.17 -4.40
C ASN A 35 22.44 -0.96 -4.72
N PRO A 36 23.27 -0.48 -3.77
CA PRO A 36 24.12 0.70 -3.98
C PRO A 36 25.20 0.51 -5.06
N ASP A 37 25.52 -0.74 -5.43
CA ASP A 37 26.50 -1.05 -6.46
C ASP A 37 25.86 -1.18 -7.86
N ALA A 38 24.52 -1.19 -7.95
CA ALA A 38 23.83 -1.29 -9.23
C ALA A 38 23.98 -0.01 -10.05
N VAL A 39 24.29 -0.17 -11.32
CA VAL A 39 24.40 0.90 -12.32
C VAL A 39 23.45 0.68 -13.50
N MET A 40 22.82 -0.48 -13.57
CA MET A 40 21.83 -0.87 -14.58
C MET A 40 20.60 -1.44 -13.87
N GLU A 41 19.43 -1.13 -14.38
CA GLU A 41 18.15 -1.55 -13.81
C GLU A 41 17.25 -2.09 -14.93
N ASP A 42 16.66 -3.26 -14.72
CA ASP A 42 15.60 -3.79 -15.57
C ASP A 42 14.21 -3.28 -15.10
N PHE A 43 13.22 -3.40 -15.97
CA PHE A 43 11.85 -3.02 -15.64
C PHE A 43 11.33 -3.85 -14.46
N ASN A 44 10.85 -3.18 -13.42
CA ASN A 44 10.37 -3.76 -12.16
C ASN A 44 11.44 -4.44 -11.28
N ASP A 45 12.69 -4.07 -11.39
CA ASP A 45 13.75 -4.58 -10.51
C ASP A 45 13.62 -4.10 -9.07
N CYS A 46 12.91 -2.98 -8.83
CA CYS A 46 12.73 -2.44 -7.50
C CYS A 46 11.47 -3.00 -6.82
N GLU A 47 11.63 -3.40 -5.57
CA GLU A 47 10.55 -3.85 -4.69
C GLU A 47 10.30 -2.80 -3.62
N TYR A 48 9.03 -2.49 -3.37
CA TYR A 48 8.62 -1.49 -2.41
C TYR A 48 7.58 -2.04 -1.47
N SER A 49 7.57 -1.49 -0.26
CA SER A 49 6.51 -1.75 0.71
C SER A 49 6.04 -0.49 1.41
N CYS A 50 4.84 -0.55 1.96
CA CYS A 50 4.33 0.41 2.92
C CYS A 50 3.33 -0.26 3.84
N ASP A 51 3.08 0.35 4.98
CA ASP A 51 1.98 -0.05 5.85
C ASP A 51 0.75 0.81 5.58
N VAL A 52 -0.43 0.19 5.68
CA VAL A 52 -1.72 0.87 5.70
C VAL A 52 -2.42 0.59 7.02
N VAL A 53 -2.99 1.63 7.63
CA VAL A 53 -3.85 1.50 8.79
C VAL A 53 -5.27 1.93 8.44
N TYR A 54 -6.21 1.01 8.65
CA TYR A 54 -7.65 1.26 8.58
C TYR A 54 -8.18 1.56 9.98
N TYR A 55 -9.05 2.55 10.12
CA TYR A 55 -9.61 2.94 11.40
C TYR A 55 -11.00 3.55 11.26
N LEU A 56 -11.75 3.55 12.37
CA LEU A 56 -13.08 4.12 12.45
C LEU A 56 -13.03 5.47 13.20
N ASP A 57 -13.74 6.48 12.70
CA ASP A 57 -14.03 7.66 13.50
C ASP A 57 -15.24 7.44 14.40
N TYR A 58 -15.50 8.38 15.32
CA TYR A 58 -16.65 8.33 16.22
C TYR A 58 -17.98 8.16 15.46
N SER A 59 -18.13 8.83 14.31
CA SER A 59 -19.38 8.80 13.56
C SER A 59 -19.64 7.45 12.89
N ALA A 60 -18.58 6.73 12.49
CA ALA A 60 -18.66 5.38 11.96
C ALA A 60 -19.09 4.39 13.04
N VAL A 61 -18.47 4.45 14.23
CA VAL A 61 -18.85 3.59 15.35
C VAL A 61 -20.32 3.81 15.75
N GLN A 62 -20.77 5.07 15.86
CA GLN A 62 -22.19 5.36 16.13
C GLN A 62 -23.13 4.82 15.03
N TYR A 63 -22.71 4.87 13.78
CA TYR A 63 -23.46 4.27 12.68
C TYR A 63 -23.57 2.74 12.85
N MET A 64 -22.45 2.06 13.12
CA MET A 64 -22.41 0.62 13.35
C MET A 64 -23.33 0.19 14.50
N LEU A 65 -23.25 0.86 15.64
CA LEU A 65 -24.09 0.59 16.80
C LEU A 65 -25.60 0.76 16.50
N ASN A 66 -25.98 1.78 15.73
CA ASN A 66 -27.37 2.03 15.36
C ASN A 66 -27.94 0.99 14.38
N TRP A 67 -27.07 0.32 13.61
CA TRP A 67 -27.47 -0.71 12.63
C TRP A 67 -27.16 -2.13 13.07
N GLY A 68 -26.63 -2.31 14.30
CA GLY A 68 -26.29 -3.63 14.84
C GLY A 68 -25.07 -4.28 14.18
N ILE A 69 -24.19 -3.47 13.56
CA ILE A 69 -22.95 -3.94 12.95
C ILE A 69 -21.89 -4.06 14.04
N SER A 70 -21.33 -5.24 14.24
CA SER A 70 -20.34 -5.49 15.29
C SER A 70 -18.91 -5.26 14.79
N PHE A 71 -18.65 -5.54 13.52
CA PHE A 71 -17.34 -5.35 12.91
C PHE A 71 -17.45 -5.09 11.41
N TYR A 72 -16.39 -4.49 10.83
CA TYR A 72 -16.13 -4.43 9.40
C TYR A 72 -14.95 -5.34 9.04
N SER A 73 -15.17 -6.25 8.08
CA SER A 73 -14.12 -7.03 7.44
C SER A 73 -13.61 -6.33 6.19
N PHE A 74 -12.30 -6.28 6.03
CA PHE A 74 -11.63 -5.61 4.92
C PHE A 74 -11.02 -6.61 3.95
N TYR A 75 -11.10 -6.31 2.67
CA TYR A 75 -10.59 -7.14 1.59
C TYR A 75 -9.81 -6.29 0.59
N ASP A 76 -8.76 -6.86 0.01
CA ASP A 76 -8.06 -6.28 -1.14
C ASP A 76 -8.88 -6.45 -2.43
N TYR A 77 -8.37 -5.91 -3.55
CA TYR A 77 -9.03 -6.01 -4.85
C TYR A 77 -9.13 -7.45 -5.39
N ASN A 78 -8.29 -8.37 -4.92
CA ASN A 78 -8.33 -9.80 -5.27
C ASN A 78 -9.35 -10.58 -4.42
N GLY A 79 -9.97 -9.92 -3.44
CA GLY A 79 -10.86 -10.55 -2.46
C GLY A 79 -10.14 -11.27 -1.33
N SER A 80 -8.83 -11.03 -1.13
CA SER A 80 -8.10 -11.56 0.02
C SER A 80 -8.49 -10.79 1.28
N ASN A 81 -8.79 -11.52 2.35
CA ASN A 81 -9.16 -10.93 3.63
C ASN A 81 -7.94 -10.29 4.29
N LEU A 82 -8.01 -8.98 4.55
CA LEU A 82 -6.97 -8.22 5.23
C LEU A 82 -7.12 -8.26 6.76
N GLY A 83 -8.33 -8.55 7.26
CA GLY A 83 -8.68 -8.55 8.68
C GLY A 83 -9.97 -7.81 8.96
N TYR A 84 -10.19 -7.42 10.22
CA TYR A 84 -11.41 -6.73 10.65
C TYR A 84 -11.13 -5.68 11.72
N ILE A 85 -12.08 -4.73 11.89
CA ILE A 85 -12.10 -3.73 12.96
C ILE A 85 -13.46 -3.84 13.66
N THR A 86 -13.46 -3.84 15.00
CA THR A 86 -14.68 -3.88 15.82
C THR A 86 -15.23 -2.48 16.08
N ASN A 87 -16.49 -2.40 16.54
CA ASN A 87 -17.13 -1.14 16.92
C ASN A 87 -16.85 -0.70 18.38
N ASP A 88 -15.88 -1.34 19.06
CA ASP A 88 -15.55 -1.05 20.45
C ASP A 88 -14.75 0.23 20.63
N TYR A 89 -14.05 0.68 19.55
CA TYR A 89 -13.12 1.81 19.59
C TYR A 89 -13.32 2.76 18.41
N TYR A 90 -12.96 4.01 18.63
CA TYR A 90 -12.87 5.02 17.56
C TYR A 90 -11.65 5.92 17.77
N TRP A 91 -11.23 6.57 16.71
CA TRP A 91 -10.10 7.50 16.72
C TRP A 91 -10.56 8.91 16.38
N ASN A 92 -10.13 9.90 17.20
CA ASN A 92 -10.40 11.32 16.95
C ASN A 92 -9.35 11.96 16.02
N SER A 93 -8.25 11.26 15.79
CA SER A 93 -7.16 11.65 14.89
C SER A 93 -6.56 10.40 14.28
N PRO A 94 -5.95 10.49 13.07
CA PRO A 94 -5.35 9.32 12.43
C PRO A 94 -4.31 8.64 13.33
N PRO A 95 -4.43 7.31 13.56
CA PRO A 95 -3.44 6.54 14.30
C PRO A 95 -2.11 6.44 13.52
N ASN A 96 -1.06 5.96 14.19
CA ASN A 96 0.16 5.51 13.51
C ASN A 96 -0.06 4.13 12.88
N CYS A 97 0.85 3.66 12.02
CA CYS A 97 0.77 2.34 11.40
C CYS A 97 1.27 1.18 12.27
N LEU A 98 1.46 1.39 13.57
CA LEU A 98 1.80 0.30 14.47
C LEU A 98 0.57 -0.58 14.72
N PRO A 99 0.69 -1.91 14.58
CA PRO A 99 -0.41 -2.82 14.85
C PRO A 99 -0.95 -2.65 16.27
N GLN A 100 -2.28 -2.57 16.40
CA GLN A 100 -2.97 -2.55 17.68
C GLN A 100 -3.62 -3.92 17.92
N SER A 101 -3.39 -4.51 19.10
CA SER A 101 -3.93 -5.83 19.44
C SER A 101 -5.37 -5.80 19.96
N ASP A 102 -5.94 -4.61 20.15
CA ASP A 102 -7.26 -4.39 20.74
C ASP A 102 -8.42 -4.32 19.74
N GLY A 103 -8.14 -4.50 18.44
CA GLY A 103 -9.16 -4.42 17.38
C GLY A 103 -9.58 -2.99 17.02
N SER A 104 -8.90 -1.97 17.56
CA SER A 104 -9.21 -0.55 17.27
C SER A 104 -8.74 -0.10 15.89
N THR A 105 -7.79 -0.83 15.31
CA THR A 105 -7.27 -0.61 13.95
C THR A 105 -6.99 -1.92 13.27
N LEU A 106 -6.97 -1.89 11.95
CA LEU A 106 -6.40 -2.95 11.12
C LEU A 106 -5.18 -2.40 10.40
N THR A 107 -4.03 -3.03 10.61
CA THR A 107 -2.80 -2.70 9.88
C THR A 107 -2.46 -3.83 8.91
N ALA A 108 -2.16 -3.47 7.67
CA ALA A 108 -1.71 -4.41 6.65
C ALA A 108 -0.48 -3.85 5.93
N SER A 109 0.46 -4.74 5.56
CA SER A 109 1.60 -4.37 4.73
C SER A 109 1.28 -4.62 3.27
N LEU A 110 1.56 -3.65 2.43
CA LEU A 110 1.34 -3.67 0.99
C LEU A 110 2.70 -3.74 0.28
N TYR A 111 2.76 -4.50 -0.82
CA TYR A 111 3.98 -4.74 -1.59
C TYR A 111 3.70 -4.51 -3.07
N TRP A 112 4.66 -3.91 -3.79
CA TRP A 112 4.59 -3.74 -5.24
C TRP A 112 6.00 -3.67 -5.85
N SER A 113 6.06 -3.87 -7.16
CA SER A 113 7.29 -3.72 -7.93
C SER A 113 7.23 -2.47 -8.80
N GLY A 114 8.38 -1.90 -9.07
CA GLY A 114 8.53 -0.73 -9.92
C GLY A 114 9.99 -0.52 -10.32
N ASN A 115 10.30 0.70 -10.76
CA ASN A 115 11.66 1.12 -11.08
C ASN A 115 11.87 2.58 -10.66
N TYR A 116 13.11 3.04 -10.67
CA TYR A 116 13.45 4.41 -10.27
C TYR A 116 12.58 5.45 -11.01
N GLY A 117 11.96 6.33 -10.22
CA GLY A 117 11.02 7.35 -10.72
C GLY A 117 9.58 6.86 -10.96
N ASN A 118 9.28 5.57 -10.73
CA ASN A 118 7.92 5.00 -10.76
C ASN A 118 7.71 4.10 -9.55
N ASN A 119 7.85 4.67 -8.37
CA ASN A 119 7.85 3.99 -7.08
C ASN A 119 6.51 4.09 -6.33
N THR A 120 5.44 4.53 -6.99
CA THR A 120 4.10 4.60 -6.40
C THR A 120 3.18 3.54 -6.94
N ALA A 121 2.18 3.14 -6.14
CA ALA A 121 1.13 2.22 -6.58
C ALA A 121 -0.26 2.71 -6.15
N ILE A 122 -1.30 2.17 -6.79
CA ILE A 122 -2.70 2.40 -6.43
C ILE A 122 -3.25 1.09 -5.89
N PHE A 123 -3.73 1.12 -4.65
CA PHE A 123 -4.40 -0.02 -4.03
C PHE A 123 -5.90 0.23 -3.92
N SER A 124 -6.67 -0.84 -4.15
CA SER A 124 -8.12 -0.85 -3.98
C SER A 124 -8.50 -1.80 -2.85
N TRP A 125 -9.53 -1.46 -2.11
CA TRP A 125 -10.02 -2.22 -0.98
C TRP A 125 -11.54 -2.12 -0.87
N SER A 126 -12.14 -3.05 -0.14
CA SER A 126 -13.56 -3.03 0.21
C SER A 126 -13.77 -3.42 1.66
N ALA A 127 -14.85 -2.92 2.29
CA ALA A 127 -15.23 -3.26 3.65
C ALA A 127 -16.67 -3.73 3.70
N TYR A 128 -16.93 -4.78 4.49
CA TYR A 128 -18.23 -5.43 4.67
C TYR A 128 -18.58 -5.46 6.15
N GLY A 129 -19.75 -4.96 6.50
CA GLY A 129 -20.33 -5.17 7.82
C GLY A 129 -20.83 -6.61 7.98
N ASP A 130 -20.97 -7.06 9.21
CA ASP A 130 -21.55 -8.36 9.56
C ASP A 130 -23.08 -8.42 9.41
N ASP A 131 -23.70 -7.33 8.96
CA ASP A 131 -25.13 -7.20 8.68
C ASP A 131 -25.52 -7.66 7.25
N GLY A 132 -24.57 -7.99 6.38
CA GLY A 132 -24.90 -8.49 5.04
C GLY A 132 -23.72 -8.68 4.07
N PRO A 133 -24.01 -9.32 2.92
CA PRO A 133 -22.99 -9.66 1.93
C PRO A 133 -22.65 -8.53 0.95
N ILE A 134 -23.23 -7.35 1.10
CA ILE A 134 -22.99 -6.20 0.23
C ILE A 134 -21.91 -5.32 0.87
N ALA A 135 -20.90 -4.95 0.11
CA ALA A 135 -19.88 -4.02 0.59
C ALA A 135 -20.53 -2.73 1.09
N ASP A 136 -20.19 -2.32 2.29
CA ASP A 136 -20.63 -1.07 2.88
C ASP A 136 -19.80 0.10 2.40
N TYR A 137 -18.56 -0.18 2.00
CA TYR A 137 -17.65 0.82 1.47
C TYR A 137 -16.55 0.17 0.63
N ASP A 138 -16.10 0.86 -0.41
CA ASP A 138 -14.87 0.57 -1.14
C ASP A 138 -14.09 1.85 -1.41
N GLY A 139 -12.84 1.73 -1.78
CA GLY A 139 -12.02 2.87 -2.12
C GLY A 139 -10.69 2.50 -2.73
N THR A 140 -10.02 3.54 -3.20
CA THR A 140 -8.65 3.46 -3.71
C THR A 140 -7.79 4.52 -3.04
N PHE A 141 -6.51 4.24 -2.90
CA PHE A 141 -5.53 5.22 -2.43
C PHE A 141 -4.18 4.98 -3.11
N VAL A 142 -3.40 6.05 -3.22
CA VAL A 142 -2.03 5.99 -3.71
C VAL A 142 -1.11 5.72 -2.54
N VAL A 143 -0.13 4.85 -2.72
CA VAL A 143 0.91 4.53 -1.73
C VAL A 143 2.28 4.96 -2.24
N TYR A 144 3.13 5.27 -1.28
CA TYR A 144 4.51 5.67 -1.48
C TYR A 144 5.41 4.75 -0.64
N PRO A 145 6.66 4.49 -1.07
CA PRO A 145 7.60 3.68 -0.32
C PRO A 145 7.79 4.17 1.11
N ASN A 146 7.88 3.23 2.05
CA ASN A 146 8.18 3.51 3.45
C ASN A 146 7.22 4.48 4.17
N GLU A 147 6.08 4.82 3.56
CA GLU A 147 5.06 5.66 4.18
C GLU A 147 4.02 4.84 4.95
N CYS A 148 3.29 5.54 5.83
CA CYS A 148 2.13 4.99 6.52
C CYS A 148 0.85 5.56 5.91
N ALA A 149 0.18 4.78 5.07
CA ALA A 149 -1.12 5.15 4.52
C ALA A 149 -2.23 5.03 5.59
N ARG A 150 -3.17 5.98 5.62
CA ARG A 150 -4.25 6.04 6.61
C ARG A 150 -5.60 6.08 5.93
N VAL A 151 -6.42 5.06 6.21
CA VAL A 151 -7.76 4.91 5.63
C VAL A 151 -8.80 5.02 6.72
N GLU A 152 -9.47 6.17 6.76
CA GLU A 152 -10.56 6.45 7.69
C GLU A 152 -11.90 5.99 7.14
N LEU A 153 -12.66 5.24 7.93
CA LEU A 153 -14.09 5.04 7.73
C LEU A 153 -14.86 6.04 8.59
N SER A 154 -15.76 6.79 7.96
CA SER A 154 -16.69 7.70 8.65
C SER A 154 -18.13 7.41 8.22
N LYS A 155 -19.09 7.78 9.06
CA LYS A 155 -20.53 7.66 8.73
C LYS A 155 -20.85 8.27 7.36
N LYS A 156 -20.31 9.45 7.07
CA LYS A 156 -20.54 10.15 5.81
C LYS A 156 -20.04 9.32 4.63
N LYS A 157 -18.82 8.80 4.69
CA LYS A 157 -18.23 7.97 3.64
C LYS A 157 -19.06 6.71 3.39
N ILE A 158 -19.50 6.03 4.45
CA ILE A 158 -20.35 4.84 4.38
C ILE A 158 -21.71 5.17 3.72
N GLN A 159 -22.35 6.26 4.13
CA GLN A 159 -23.63 6.68 3.57
C GLN A 159 -23.53 7.10 2.11
N ASP A 160 -22.55 7.93 1.75
CA ASP A 160 -22.32 8.38 0.38
C ASP A 160 -22.10 7.18 -0.57
N TYR A 161 -21.36 6.17 -0.12
CA TYR A 161 -21.15 4.93 -0.87
C TYR A 161 -22.47 4.16 -1.08
N LYS A 162 -23.22 3.90 -0.01
CA LYS A 162 -24.52 3.19 -0.10
C LYS A 162 -25.53 3.92 -1.01
N GLU A 163 -25.53 5.24 -1.02
CA GLU A 163 -26.39 6.04 -1.91
C GLU A 163 -25.94 5.96 -3.38
N SER A 164 -24.62 5.91 -3.63
CA SER A 164 -24.09 5.78 -5.00
C SER A 164 -24.49 4.44 -5.64
N LYS A 165 -24.49 3.36 -4.85
CA LYS A 165 -24.89 2.02 -5.32
C LYS A 165 -26.38 1.85 -5.58
N LYS A 166 -27.26 2.69 -4.99
CA LYS A 166 -28.71 2.65 -5.26
C LYS A 166 -29.10 3.31 -6.57
N LYS A 167 -28.20 4.10 -7.18
CA LYS A 167 -28.46 4.85 -8.43
C LYS A 167 -28.00 4.10 -9.67
N ASN A 168 -27.31 3.00 -9.52
CA ASN A 168 -26.85 2.08 -10.57
C ASN A 168 -27.64 0.76 -10.54
#